data_cd1cd9fa2a66f83df13d516ce174929d
#
_entry.id   cd1cd9fa2a66f83df13d516ce174929d
#
_cell.length_a   1.000
_cell.length_b   1.000
_cell.length_c   1.000
_cell.angle_alpha   90.00
_cell.angle_beta   90.00
_cell.angle_gamma   90.00
#
_symmetry.space_group_name_H-M   'P 1'
#
loop_
_entity.id
_entity.type
_entity.pdbx_description
1 polymer ?
#
loop_
_entity_poly.entity_id
_entity_poly.type
_entity_poly.pdbx_seq_one_letter_code
_entity_poly.pdbx_strand_id
1 'polypeptide(L)'
;MRNWRFCATITYMRIYFSGIGGVGIGPLAEIALDAGYDVYGSDREASPMTKSLQKRGVQISFDQSGDFLRSEHEKSPFDWFVYTAALPGDHPELVLAKQLGIKTGKRDELLAHIIADKKLKLIAVAGTHGKTTTTSMLVWAFQQLNIPASYSVGSTLSFGPSGRFDPASQFFIYECDEFDKNFLHFQPWLSIITSIDYDHPDTYPERADYLAAFRQFICQSQRCIMYQQDLNGLDIAKDSGVLLEAIDKTAALDDINSLILPGRHNRENAYLVLTELKNSSVGLAEAKAAIESFPGSGRRFEKLANNLYSDYGHHPTEIKATLQMARELSDHVVLVYQPHQNVRQHEIRENYTAEVFNQAEKIYWLPTYLTRENPNLPILSPQELTKNLPNPEQTNYADLDDELWHNIEDARTNGKLVLCMGAGTIDEWLRQHLKI
;
A
#
# COMPACT_ATOMS: atom_id res chain seq x y z
N MET A 1 -18.46 52.91 25.95
CA MET A 1 -18.31 52.08 24.75
C MET A 1 -17.66 50.78 25.16
N ARG A 2 -18.39 49.66 25.26
CA ARG A 2 -17.86 48.35 25.62
C ARG A 2 -17.51 47.64 24.33
N ASN A 3 -16.17 47.49 24.07
CA ASN A 3 -15.66 46.67 22.96
C ASN A 3 -15.89 45.18 23.30
N TRP A 4 -16.90 44.58 22.74
CA TRP A 4 -17.05 43.14 22.63
C TRP A 4 -16.12 42.67 21.57
N ARG A 5 -14.95 42.15 21.96
CA ARG A 5 -14.14 41.28 21.08
C ARG A 5 -14.88 39.94 21.01
N PHE A 6 -15.57 39.71 19.90
CA PHE A 6 -15.95 38.36 19.52
C PHE A 6 -14.66 37.57 19.26
N CYS A 7 -14.23 36.81 20.26
CA CYS A 7 -13.30 35.73 20.04
C CYS A 7 -14.12 34.65 19.34
N ALA A 8 -14.06 34.58 18.02
CA ALA A 8 -14.59 33.44 17.27
C ALA A 8 -13.76 32.23 17.75
N THR A 9 -14.37 31.41 18.57
CA THR A 9 -13.80 30.10 18.94
C THR A 9 -13.76 29.33 17.62
N ILE A 10 -12.56 29.16 17.06
CA ILE A 10 -12.37 28.26 15.91
C ILE A 10 -12.68 26.87 16.47
N THR A 11 -13.87 26.37 16.20
CA THR A 11 -14.27 25.01 16.56
C THR A 11 -13.62 24.09 15.55
N TYR A 12 -12.53 23.46 15.95
CA TYR A 12 -11.91 22.41 15.15
C TYR A 12 -12.83 21.18 15.16
N MET A 13 -13.00 20.52 14.01
CA MET A 13 -13.70 19.23 13.92
C MET A 13 -13.01 18.24 14.86
N ARG A 14 -13.79 17.61 15.74
CA ARG A 14 -13.32 16.62 16.71
C ARG A 14 -13.53 15.21 16.19
N ILE A 15 -12.45 14.45 16.08
CA ILE A 15 -12.44 13.13 15.47
C ILE A 15 -11.96 12.09 16.50
N TYR A 16 -12.74 11.03 16.67
CA TYR A 16 -12.37 9.88 17.47
C TYR A 16 -11.98 8.70 16.60
N PHE A 17 -10.81 8.12 16.83
CA PHE A 17 -10.28 6.98 16.10
C PHE A 17 -10.30 5.71 16.95
N SER A 18 -11.02 4.68 16.54
CA SER A 18 -10.97 3.35 17.17
C SER A 18 -9.91 2.49 16.47
N GLY A 19 -8.93 1.98 17.23
CA GLY A 19 -7.73 1.31 16.71
C GLY A 19 -6.67 2.30 16.19
N ILE A 20 -6.46 3.41 16.89
CA ILE A 20 -5.61 4.54 16.49
C ILE A 20 -4.13 4.17 16.29
N GLY A 21 -3.64 3.10 16.92
CA GLY A 21 -2.26 2.59 16.78
C GLY A 21 -2.06 1.66 15.59
N GLY A 22 -3.14 1.29 14.88
CA GLY A 22 -3.10 0.36 13.75
C GLY A 22 -2.43 0.96 12.52
N VAL A 23 -1.82 0.10 11.69
CA VAL A 23 -1.01 0.48 10.50
C VAL A 23 -1.79 1.33 9.50
N GLY A 24 -3.12 1.11 9.37
CA GLY A 24 -3.94 1.87 8.42
C GLY A 24 -4.56 3.13 9.02
N ILE A 25 -4.86 3.14 10.32
CA ILE A 25 -5.53 4.24 11.01
C ILE A 25 -4.53 5.24 11.57
N GLY A 26 -3.41 4.77 12.13
CA GLY A 26 -2.40 5.64 12.75
C GLY A 26 -1.88 6.75 11.83
N PRO A 27 -1.43 6.46 10.62
CA PRO A 27 -1.01 7.49 9.67
C PRO A 27 -2.11 8.51 9.34
N LEU A 28 -3.37 8.07 9.27
CA LEU A 28 -4.50 8.98 9.06
C LEU A 28 -4.75 9.89 10.27
N ALA A 29 -4.59 9.36 11.49
CA ALA A 29 -4.69 10.16 12.70
C ALA A 29 -3.59 11.24 12.78
N GLU A 30 -2.34 10.90 12.35
CA GLU A 30 -1.26 11.88 12.21
C GLU A 30 -1.60 12.95 11.16
N ILE A 31 -2.09 12.56 9.99
CA ILE A 31 -2.54 13.47 8.93
C ILE A 31 -3.65 14.40 9.45
N ALA A 32 -4.64 13.86 10.16
CA ALA A 32 -5.73 14.65 10.72
C ALA A 32 -5.23 15.67 11.75
N LEU A 33 -4.32 15.24 12.65
CA LEU A 33 -3.70 16.10 13.64
C LEU A 33 -2.88 17.23 12.98
N ASP A 34 -2.06 16.91 11.97
CA ASP A 34 -1.27 17.89 11.22
C ASP A 34 -2.15 18.86 10.42
N ALA A 35 -3.30 18.38 9.94
CA ALA A 35 -4.29 19.20 9.25
C ALA A 35 -5.09 20.11 10.20
N GLY A 36 -4.84 20.03 11.51
CA GLY A 36 -5.44 20.90 12.52
C GLY A 36 -6.79 20.43 13.06
N TYR A 37 -7.11 19.13 12.95
CA TYR A 37 -8.27 18.54 13.60
C TYR A 37 -7.95 18.16 15.04
N ASP A 38 -8.97 18.14 15.90
CA ASP A 38 -8.85 17.71 17.30
C ASP A 38 -9.01 16.19 17.40
N VAL A 39 -7.90 15.49 17.65
CA VAL A 39 -7.79 14.02 17.49
C VAL A 39 -7.80 13.34 18.86
N TYR A 40 -8.67 12.33 18.97
CA TYR A 40 -8.77 11.41 20.11
C TYR A 40 -8.82 9.97 19.60
N GLY A 41 -8.59 9.01 20.48
CA GLY A 41 -8.79 7.63 20.06
C GLY A 41 -8.62 6.59 21.14
N SER A 42 -8.78 5.34 20.72
CA SER A 42 -8.53 4.17 21.54
C SER A 42 -7.72 3.13 20.78
N ASP A 43 -7.07 2.26 21.54
CA ASP A 43 -6.44 1.04 21.01
C ASP A 43 -6.48 -0.06 22.05
N ARG A 44 -6.18 -1.30 21.69
CA ARG A 44 -6.09 -2.44 22.61
C ARG A 44 -4.81 -2.38 23.44
N GLU A 45 -3.72 -1.88 22.84
CA GLU A 45 -2.39 -1.88 23.44
C GLU A 45 -1.53 -0.71 22.98
N ALA A 46 -0.49 -0.44 23.74
CA ALA A 46 0.47 0.58 23.38
C ALA A 46 1.37 0.13 22.22
N SER A 47 1.51 0.99 21.23
CA SER A 47 2.38 0.79 20.06
C SER A 47 3.33 1.98 19.87
N PRO A 48 4.34 1.89 19.00
CA PRO A 48 5.15 3.06 18.63
C PRO A 48 4.29 4.23 18.12
N MET A 49 3.25 3.93 17.34
CA MET A 49 2.30 4.91 16.82
C MET A 49 1.51 5.61 17.92
N THR A 50 0.89 4.87 18.85
CA THR A 50 0.15 5.48 19.97
C THR A 50 1.05 6.34 20.82
N LYS A 51 2.31 5.92 21.10
CA LYS A 51 3.30 6.71 21.82
C LYS A 51 3.69 7.99 21.11
N SER A 52 3.83 7.94 19.77
CA SER A 52 4.08 9.12 18.93
C SER A 52 2.96 10.14 19.04
N LEU A 53 1.72 9.69 18.86
CA LEU A 53 0.53 10.54 18.95
C LEU A 53 0.34 11.14 20.35
N GLN A 54 0.55 10.35 21.43
CA GLN A 54 0.47 10.84 22.81
C GLN A 54 1.52 11.92 23.10
N LYS A 55 2.76 11.78 22.59
CA LYS A 55 3.80 12.82 22.72
C LYS A 55 3.39 14.14 22.03
N ARG A 56 2.50 14.07 21.05
CA ARG A 56 1.94 15.22 20.33
C ARG A 56 0.64 15.75 20.96
N GLY A 57 0.24 15.22 22.14
CA GLY A 57 -0.91 15.68 22.91
C GLY A 57 -2.22 14.96 22.61
N VAL A 58 -2.24 13.95 21.76
CA VAL A 58 -3.44 13.16 21.48
C VAL A 58 -3.82 12.32 22.71
N GLN A 59 -5.07 12.40 23.14
CA GLN A 59 -5.59 11.60 24.24
C GLN A 59 -6.02 10.23 23.72
N ILE A 60 -5.42 9.17 24.26
CA ILE A 60 -5.65 7.79 23.83
C ILE A 60 -5.98 6.92 25.03
N SER A 61 -7.11 6.21 24.95
CA SER A 61 -7.49 5.17 25.90
C SER A 61 -7.04 3.78 25.42
N PHE A 62 -6.62 2.92 26.34
CA PHE A 62 -6.38 1.50 26.06
C PHE A 62 -7.54 0.61 26.55
N ASP A 63 -8.62 1.23 26.99
CA ASP A 63 -9.91 0.58 27.23
C ASP A 63 -10.89 0.94 26.12
N GLN A 64 -11.38 -0.06 25.43
CA GLN A 64 -12.33 0.07 24.32
C GLN A 64 -13.78 -0.27 24.72
N SER A 65 -14.11 -0.16 26.00
CA SER A 65 -15.49 -0.31 26.52
C SER A 65 -16.47 0.74 25.97
N GLY A 66 -15.95 1.89 25.57
CA GLY A 66 -16.69 3.08 25.15
C GLY A 66 -16.78 4.17 26.24
N ASP A 67 -16.34 3.91 27.46
CA ASP A 67 -16.45 4.87 28.54
C ASP A 67 -15.64 6.15 28.28
N PHE A 68 -14.45 6.01 27.70
CA PHE A 68 -13.63 7.16 27.29
C PHE A 68 -14.31 7.95 26.18
N LEU A 69 -14.83 7.29 25.15
CA LEU A 69 -15.59 7.94 24.07
C LEU A 69 -16.77 8.74 24.64
N ARG A 70 -17.56 8.13 25.55
CA ARG A 70 -18.70 8.78 26.20
C ARG A 70 -18.27 10.01 26.99
N SER A 71 -17.28 9.85 27.86
CA SER A 71 -16.82 10.92 28.75
C SER A 71 -16.30 12.14 28.02
N GLU A 72 -15.56 11.92 26.92
CA GLU A 72 -15.02 13.00 26.09
C GLU A 72 -16.09 13.64 25.20
N HIS A 73 -17.06 12.85 24.71
CA HIS A 73 -18.20 13.35 23.94
C HIS A 73 -19.13 14.24 24.79
N GLU A 74 -19.36 13.88 26.04
CA GLU A 74 -20.17 14.69 26.99
C GLU A 74 -19.52 16.04 27.31
N LYS A 75 -18.18 16.12 27.34
CA LYS A 75 -17.46 17.39 27.51
C LYS A 75 -17.58 18.30 26.29
N SER A 76 -17.43 17.71 25.12
CA SER A 76 -17.59 18.36 23.83
C SER A 76 -17.88 17.31 22.75
N PRO A 77 -18.96 17.45 21.96
CA PRO A 77 -19.33 16.44 20.97
C PRO A 77 -18.24 16.14 19.96
N PHE A 78 -18.09 14.86 19.61
CA PHE A 78 -17.32 14.43 18.45
C PHE A 78 -18.16 14.58 17.19
N ASP A 79 -17.51 15.05 16.12
CA ASP A 79 -18.12 15.18 14.80
C ASP A 79 -18.02 13.87 14.00
N TRP A 80 -16.96 13.10 14.23
CA TRP A 80 -16.71 11.87 13.47
C TRP A 80 -16.06 10.78 14.35
N PHE A 81 -16.58 9.56 14.20
CA PHE A 81 -15.99 8.33 14.71
C PHE A 81 -15.44 7.52 13.56
N VAL A 82 -14.12 7.33 13.52
CA VAL A 82 -13.40 6.63 12.44
C VAL A 82 -12.91 5.28 12.94
N TYR A 83 -13.12 4.26 12.13
CA TYR A 83 -12.76 2.89 12.48
C TYR A 83 -12.20 2.09 11.32
N THR A 84 -11.43 1.03 11.65
CA THR A 84 -10.90 0.08 10.67
C THR A 84 -11.98 -0.88 10.16
N ALA A 85 -11.85 -1.32 8.90
CA ALA A 85 -12.75 -2.35 8.34
C ALA A 85 -12.71 -3.69 9.13
N ALA A 86 -11.65 -3.93 9.90
CA ALA A 86 -11.53 -5.11 10.77
C ALA A 86 -12.31 -4.99 12.09
N LEU A 87 -12.90 -3.83 12.39
CA LEU A 87 -13.66 -3.65 13.63
C LEU A 87 -15.02 -4.37 13.51
N PRO A 88 -15.36 -5.28 14.43
CA PRO A 88 -16.65 -5.97 14.42
C PRO A 88 -17.83 -5.00 14.52
N GLY A 89 -18.95 -5.32 13.88
CA GLY A 89 -20.13 -4.46 13.88
C GLY A 89 -20.80 -4.29 15.24
N ASP A 90 -20.54 -5.19 16.18
CA ASP A 90 -20.99 -5.21 17.58
C ASP A 90 -19.95 -4.63 18.56
N HIS A 91 -18.85 -4.05 18.04
CA HIS A 91 -17.83 -3.45 18.89
C HIS A 91 -18.40 -2.33 19.80
N PRO A 92 -18.11 -2.33 21.12
CA PRO A 92 -18.75 -1.41 22.07
C PRO A 92 -18.67 0.06 21.67
N GLU A 93 -17.52 0.53 21.23
CA GLU A 93 -17.33 1.93 20.82
C GLU A 93 -18.13 2.26 19.55
N LEU A 94 -18.23 1.36 18.56
CA LEU A 94 -18.99 1.58 17.34
C LEU A 94 -20.51 1.61 17.62
N VAL A 95 -20.97 0.72 18.49
CA VAL A 95 -22.37 0.71 18.93
C VAL A 95 -22.70 2.00 19.67
N LEU A 96 -21.82 2.42 20.59
CA LEU A 96 -21.99 3.67 21.35
C LEU A 96 -21.96 4.90 20.43
N ALA A 97 -21.04 4.99 19.49
CA ALA A 97 -20.96 6.11 18.56
C ALA A 97 -22.27 6.28 17.77
N LYS A 98 -22.85 5.18 17.31
CA LYS A 98 -24.17 5.19 16.66
C LYS A 98 -25.30 5.63 17.59
N GLN A 99 -25.30 5.19 18.85
CA GLN A 99 -26.29 5.59 19.85
C GLN A 99 -26.19 7.10 20.18
N LEU A 100 -24.99 7.64 20.21
CA LEU A 100 -24.74 9.07 20.44
C LEU A 100 -25.00 9.94 19.20
N GLY A 101 -25.33 9.34 18.05
CA GLY A 101 -25.57 10.05 16.81
C GLY A 101 -24.29 10.64 16.18
N ILE A 102 -23.11 10.15 16.57
CA ILE A 102 -21.84 10.56 15.98
C ILE A 102 -21.76 10.00 14.57
N LYS A 103 -21.36 10.81 13.59
CA LYS A 103 -21.10 10.30 12.22
C LYS A 103 -20.04 9.21 12.30
N THR A 104 -20.35 8.02 11.81
CA THR A 104 -19.39 6.91 11.73
C THR A 104 -18.90 6.75 10.30
N GLY A 105 -17.62 6.44 10.10
CA GLY A 105 -17.06 6.23 8.76
C GLY A 105 -15.74 5.48 8.77
N LYS A 106 -15.41 4.91 7.62
CA LYS A 106 -14.13 4.24 7.40
C LYS A 106 -13.00 5.25 7.12
N ARG A 107 -11.77 4.74 7.15
CA ARG A 107 -10.53 5.49 6.89
C ARG A 107 -10.61 6.38 5.63
N ASP A 108 -11.03 5.79 4.52
CA ASP A 108 -10.98 6.44 3.22
C ASP A 108 -12.01 7.57 3.08
N GLU A 109 -13.15 7.46 3.77
CA GLU A 109 -14.15 8.52 3.83
C GLU A 109 -13.63 9.78 4.54
N LEU A 110 -12.91 9.60 5.68
CA LEU A 110 -12.30 10.73 6.37
C LEU A 110 -11.17 11.35 5.55
N LEU A 111 -10.32 10.52 4.92
CA LEU A 111 -9.24 11.03 4.08
C LEU A 111 -9.77 11.84 2.90
N ALA A 112 -10.81 11.35 2.22
CA ALA A 112 -11.47 12.10 1.15
C ALA A 112 -12.02 13.44 1.64
N HIS A 113 -12.59 13.46 2.85
CA HIS A 113 -13.06 14.71 3.47
C HIS A 113 -11.91 15.67 3.76
N ILE A 114 -10.79 15.21 4.34
CA ILE A 114 -9.61 16.06 4.62
C ILE A 114 -9.08 16.67 3.32
N ILE A 115 -8.94 15.87 2.27
CA ILE A 115 -8.46 16.35 0.96
C ILE A 115 -9.37 17.44 0.41
N ALA A 116 -10.69 17.26 0.50
CA ALA A 116 -11.68 18.24 0.03
C ALA A 116 -11.68 19.52 0.91
N ASP A 117 -11.69 19.37 2.25
CA ASP A 117 -11.67 20.48 3.20
C ASP A 117 -10.44 21.38 3.02
N LYS A 118 -9.27 20.75 2.84
CA LYS A 118 -8.00 21.46 2.61
C LYS A 118 -7.79 21.87 1.15
N LYS A 119 -8.74 21.58 0.26
CA LYS A 119 -8.71 21.91 -1.18
C LYS A 119 -7.46 21.40 -1.89
N LEU A 120 -7.00 20.20 -1.54
CA LEU A 120 -5.82 19.59 -2.12
C LEU A 120 -6.17 18.92 -3.45
N LYS A 121 -5.25 18.99 -4.41
CA LYS A 121 -5.30 18.20 -5.64
C LYS A 121 -4.86 16.78 -5.34
N LEU A 122 -5.78 15.83 -5.41
CA LEU A 122 -5.46 14.42 -5.19
C LEU A 122 -4.73 13.84 -6.40
N ILE A 123 -3.51 13.34 -6.18
CA ILE A 123 -2.81 12.43 -7.09
C ILE A 123 -2.98 11.03 -6.53
N ALA A 124 -3.86 10.26 -7.15
CA ALA A 124 -4.21 8.92 -6.72
C ALA A 124 -3.46 7.89 -7.54
N VAL A 125 -2.68 7.03 -6.88
CA VAL A 125 -2.01 5.89 -7.52
C VAL A 125 -2.84 4.64 -7.24
N ALA A 126 -3.41 4.05 -8.27
CA ALA A 126 -4.22 2.84 -8.19
C ALA A 126 -3.73 1.79 -9.19
N GLY A 127 -4.25 0.58 -9.07
CA GLY A 127 -3.89 -0.56 -9.93
C GLY A 127 -3.67 -1.82 -9.12
N THR A 128 -3.64 -2.95 -9.77
CA THR A 128 -3.48 -4.25 -9.09
C THR A 128 -2.08 -4.39 -8.49
N HIS A 129 -1.04 -4.13 -9.28
CA HIS A 129 0.37 -4.27 -8.89
C HIS A 129 1.10 -2.92 -8.99
N GLY A 130 2.13 -2.70 -8.17
CA GLY A 130 3.00 -1.54 -8.26
C GLY A 130 2.53 -0.28 -7.55
N LYS A 131 1.32 -0.23 -6.98
CA LYS A 131 0.77 0.93 -6.26
C LYS A 131 1.76 1.54 -5.26
N THR A 132 2.19 0.75 -4.29
CA THR A 132 3.07 1.20 -3.19
C THR A 132 4.39 1.77 -3.71
N THR A 133 5.03 1.05 -4.64
CA THR A 133 6.30 1.48 -5.23
C THR A 133 6.15 2.79 -5.99
N THR A 134 5.11 2.91 -6.83
CA THR A 134 4.84 4.12 -7.62
C THR A 134 4.50 5.31 -6.73
N THR A 135 3.66 5.10 -5.70
CA THR A 135 3.31 6.15 -4.73
C THR A 135 4.55 6.62 -3.97
N SER A 136 5.35 5.69 -3.45
CA SER A 136 6.60 6.01 -2.74
C SER A 136 7.59 6.75 -3.63
N MET A 137 7.73 6.33 -4.88
CA MET A 137 8.62 6.95 -5.86
C MET A 137 8.17 8.38 -6.21
N LEU A 138 6.86 8.59 -6.35
CA LEU A 138 6.30 9.92 -6.60
C LEU A 138 6.53 10.85 -5.40
N VAL A 139 6.29 10.36 -4.17
CA VAL A 139 6.58 11.12 -2.94
C VAL A 139 8.06 11.48 -2.86
N TRP A 140 8.95 10.52 -3.13
CA TRP A 140 10.39 10.76 -3.16
C TRP A 140 10.78 11.81 -4.20
N ALA A 141 10.27 11.67 -5.44
CA ALA A 141 10.57 12.61 -6.51
C ALA A 141 10.13 14.05 -6.16
N PHE A 142 8.94 14.21 -5.56
CA PHE A 142 8.46 15.51 -5.08
C PHE A 142 9.39 16.10 -4.01
N GLN A 143 9.89 15.27 -3.08
CA GLN A 143 10.86 15.73 -2.07
C GLN A 143 12.18 16.16 -2.70
N GLN A 144 12.75 15.39 -3.65
CA GLN A 144 13.99 15.73 -4.33
C GLN A 144 13.87 17.03 -5.16
N LEU A 145 12.69 17.26 -5.72
CA LEU A 145 12.36 18.46 -6.50
C LEU A 145 11.90 19.65 -5.64
N ASN A 146 11.89 19.50 -4.30
CA ASN A 146 11.39 20.51 -3.36
C ASN A 146 9.94 20.95 -3.66
N ILE A 147 9.10 20.04 -4.14
CA ILE A 147 7.68 20.26 -4.34
C ILE A 147 6.94 19.82 -3.07
N PRO A 148 6.31 20.73 -2.32
CA PRO A 148 5.55 20.35 -1.11
C PRO A 148 4.40 19.41 -1.46
N ALA A 149 4.30 18.27 -0.75
CA ALA A 149 3.21 17.32 -0.90
C ALA A 149 2.79 16.74 0.46
N SER A 150 1.49 16.65 0.65
CA SER A 150 0.88 15.77 1.64
C SER A 150 0.75 14.37 1.04
N TYR A 151 0.84 13.32 1.85
CA TYR A 151 0.77 11.98 1.31
C TYR A 151 0.35 10.92 2.33
N SER A 152 -0.11 9.77 1.80
CA SER A 152 -0.28 8.53 2.57
C SER A 152 0.09 7.34 1.69
N VAL A 153 1.03 6.53 2.18
CA VAL A 153 1.61 5.37 1.48
C VAL A 153 1.37 4.11 2.31
N GLY A 154 1.07 3.01 1.67
CA GLY A 154 0.78 1.73 2.32
C GLY A 154 2.02 0.96 2.82
N SER A 155 3.17 1.61 2.96
CA SER A 155 4.43 0.99 3.39
C SER A 155 5.24 1.93 4.27
N THR A 156 6.22 1.36 4.98
CA THR A 156 7.26 2.14 5.66
C THR A 156 8.20 2.76 4.64
N LEU A 157 8.61 4.00 4.90
CA LEU A 157 9.54 4.74 4.05
C LEU A 157 10.82 5.02 4.85
N SER A 158 11.99 4.82 4.21
CA SER A 158 13.29 5.17 4.83
C SER A 158 13.54 6.68 4.88
N PHE A 159 12.75 7.45 4.12
CA PHE A 159 12.92 8.88 3.92
C PHE A 159 11.79 9.75 4.53
N GLY A 160 10.88 9.15 5.29
CA GLY A 160 9.80 9.87 5.97
C GLY A 160 8.75 8.97 6.60
N PRO A 161 7.74 9.53 7.28
CA PRO A 161 6.60 8.77 7.79
C PRO A 161 5.73 8.21 6.66
N SER A 162 4.91 7.20 6.95
CA SER A 162 3.96 6.63 5.97
C SER A 162 2.80 7.56 5.64
N GLY A 163 2.50 8.52 6.51
CA GLY A 163 1.50 9.55 6.31
C GLY A 163 1.99 10.91 6.78
N ARG A 164 1.75 11.95 6.00
CA ARG A 164 2.15 13.33 6.31
C ARG A 164 1.16 14.32 5.69
N PHE A 165 0.77 15.31 6.47
CA PHE A 165 0.15 16.52 5.94
C PHE A 165 1.16 17.66 5.98
N ASP A 166 1.30 18.38 4.86
CA ASP A 166 2.14 19.57 4.75
C ASP A 166 1.24 20.79 4.45
N PRO A 167 1.17 21.78 5.34
CA PRO A 167 0.31 22.95 5.15
C PRO A 167 0.67 23.80 3.91
N ALA A 168 1.89 23.69 3.40
CA ALA A 168 2.33 24.36 2.18
C ALA A 168 1.96 23.61 0.91
N SER A 169 1.45 22.38 1.04
CA SER A 169 1.12 21.53 -0.10
C SER A 169 -0.14 21.97 -0.82
N GLN A 170 -0.11 21.87 -2.16
CA GLN A 170 -1.28 21.90 -3.03
C GLN A 170 -1.72 20.48 -3.44
N PHE A 171 -0.92 19.47 -3.15
CA PHE A 171 -1.11 18.09 -3.59
C PHE A 171 -1.26 17.15 -2.40
N PHE A 172 -2.10 16.14 -2.59
CA PHE A 172 -2.13 14.97 -1.74
C PHE A 172 -1.85 13.74 -2.59
N ILE A 173 -0.74 13.04 -2.33
CA ILE A 173 -0.37 11.80 -3.02
C ILE A 173 -0.87 10.63 -2.20
N TYR A 174 -1.71 9.77 -2.80
CA TYR A 174 -2.35 8.68 -2.09
C TYR A 174 -2.31 7.37 -2.85
N GLU A 175 -1.95 6.30 -2.13
CA GLU A 175 -2.08 4.92 -2.59
C GLU A 175 -3.54 4.49 -2.47
N CYS A 176 -4.29 4.54 -3.57
CA CYS A 176 -5.70 4.18 -3.63
C CYS A 176 -5.88 2.69 -3.84
N ASP A 177 -6.47 2.02 -2.86
CA ASP A 177 -6.72 0.58 -2.89
C ASP A 177 -8.08 0.28 -3.54
N GLU A 178 -8.09 -0.62 -4.51
CA GLU A 178 -9.29 -1.12 -5.16
C GLU A 178 -10.08 -2.10 -4.28
N PHE A 179 -9.45 -2.71 -3.29
CA PHE A 179 -10.12 -3.62 -2.35
C PHE A 179 -11.30 -2.94 -1.65
N ASP A 180 -12.41 -3.66 -1.50
CA ASP A 180 -13.68 -3.15 -0.92
C ASP A 180 -14.19 -1.87 -1.62
N LYS A 181 -13.77 -1.63 -2.87
CA LYS A 181 -14.09 -0.44 -3.67
C LYS A 181 -13.70 0.89 -3.02
N ASN A 182 -12.70 0.87 -2.14
CA ASN A 182 -12.30 2.05 -1.35
C ASN A 182 -11.87 3.23 -2.24
N PHE A 183 -11.20 2.96 -3.37
CA PHE A 183 -10.77 4.01 -4.30
C PHE A 183 -11.94 4.83 -4.89
N LEU A 184 -13.17 4.30 -4.91
CA LEU A 184 -14.36 5.00 -5.43
C LEU A 184 -14.86 6.14 -4.53
N HIS A 185 -14.34 6.26 -3.31
CA HIS A 185 -14.64 7.42 -2.45
C HIS A 185 -13.95 8.71 -2.93
N PHE A 186 -12.99 8.61 -3.86
CA PHE A 186 -12.15 9.71 -4.27
C PHE A 186 -12.51 10.28 -5.64
N GLN A 187 -12.21 11.56 -5.83
CA GLN A 187 -12.30 12.25 -7.12
C GLN A 187 -10.94 12.85 -7.46
N PRO A 188 -10.04 12.08 -8.06
CA PRO A 188 -8.68 12.52 -8.30
C PRO A 188 -8.59 13.71 -9.27
N TRP A 189 -7.70 14.64 -8.96
CA TRP A 189 -7.20 15.57 -9.96
C TRP A 189 -6.36 14.82 -11.01
N LEU A 190 -5.58 13.82 -10.56
CA LEU A 190 -4.83 12.90 -11.41
C LEU A 190 -4.94 11.48 -10.83
N SER A 191 -5.28 10.51 -11.67
CA SER A 191 -5.07 9.09 -11.38
C SER A 191 -3.89 8.56 -12.19
N ILE A 192 -3.02 7.80 -11.52
CA ILE A 192 -1.96 7.01 -12.16
C ILE A 192 -2.33 5.56 -11.98
N ILE A 193 -2.64 4.85 -13.06
CA ILE A 193 -2.99 3.44 -13.04
C ILE A 193 -1.77 2.62 -13.42
N THR A 194 -1.27 1.84 -12.47
CA THR A 194 -0.03 1.07 -12.64
C THR A 194 -0.20 -0.19 -13.47
N SER A 195 -1.32 -0.89 -13.25
CA SER A 195 -1.72 -2.10 -13.99
C SER A 195 -3.17 -2.44 -13.67
N ILE A 196 -3.84 -3.20 -14.55
CA ILE A 196 -5.15 -3.78 -14.28
C ILE A 196 -5.08 -5.28 -14.57
N ASP A 197 -4.89 -6.06 -13.50
CA ASP A 197 -4.92 -7.51 -13.49
C ASP A 197 -6.00 -7.97 -12.50
N TYR A 198 -6.79 -8.98 -12.84
CA TYR A 198 -7.92 -9.37 -12.00
C TYR A 198 -7.45 -9.92 -10.66
N ASP A 199 -7.88 -9.28 -9.56
CA ASP A 199 -7.64 -9.70 -8.17
C ASP A 199 -8.89 -9.45 -7.31
N HIS A 200 -8.89 -9.91 -6.09
CA HIS A 200 -9.95 -9.71 -5.09
C HIS A 200 -11.32 -10.26 -5.50
N PRO A 201 -11.44 -11.56 -5.81
CA PRO A 201 -12.72 -12.16 -6.18
C PRO A 201 -13.76 -12.16 -5.05
N ASP A 202 -13.34 -11.95 -3.80
CA ASP A 202 -14.19 -11.69 -2.64
C ASP A 202 -14.94 -10.35 -2.72
N THR A 203 -14.34 -9.35 -3.35
CA THR A 203 -14.93 -8.04 -3.60
C THR A 203 -15.55 -7.93 -4.99
N TYR A 204 -14.96 -8.59 -5.97
CA TYR A 204 -15.34 -8.58 -7.38
C TYR A 204 -15.53 -10.01 -7.89
N PRO A 205 -16.74 -10.59 -7.76
CA PRO A 205 -16.98 -11.98 -8.16
C PRO A 205 -16.65 -12.26 -9.63
N GLU A 206 -16.82 -11.25 -10.48
CA GLU A 206 -16.57 -11.36 -11.91
C GLU A 206 -15.50 -10.32 -12.36
N ARG A 207 -14.65 -10.71 -13.32
CA ARG A 207 -13.70 -9.79 -13.93
C ARG A 207 -14.35 -8.50 -14.47
N ALA A 208 -15.58 -8.62 -14.96
CA ALA A 208 -16.34 -7.48 -15.47
C ALA A 208 -16.65 -6.44 -14.38
N ASP A 209 -16.91 -6.89 -13.14
CA ASP A 209 -17.15 -6.00 -11.98
C ASP A 209 -15.88 -5.22 -11.62
N TYR A 210 -14.72 -5.91 -11.68
CA TYR A 210 -13.42 -5.30 -11.45
C TYR A 210 -13.11 -4.21 -12.47
N LEU A 211 -13.28 -4.52 -13.75
CA LEU A 211 -13.10 -3.54 -14.84
C LEU A 211 -14.10 -2.38 -14.75
N ALA A 212 -15.35 -2.64 -14.37
CA ALA A 212 -16.36 -1.60 -14.17
C ALA A 212 -15.98 -0.63 -13.05
N ALA A 213 -15.41 -1.12 -11.95
CA ALA A 213 -14.94 -0.30 -10.84
C ALA A 213 -13.74 0.58 -11.27
N PHE A 214 -12.76 0.04 -11.99
CA PHE A 214 -11.65 0.84 -12.55
C PHE A 214 -12.14 1.87 -13.56
N ARG A 215 -13.07 1.50 -14.45
CA ARG A 215 -13.70 2.46 -15.38
C ARG A 215 -14.34 3.60 -14.61
N GLN A 216 -15.13 3.30 -13.57
CA GLN A 216 -15.78 4.31 -12.74
C GLN A 216 -14.73 5.23 -12.10
N PHE A 217 -13.70 4.67 -11.48
CA PHE A 217 -12.64 5.46 -10.84
C PHE A 217 -11.89 6.38 -11.81
N ILE A 218 -11.56 5.88 -13.00
CA ILE A 218 -10.92 6.68 -14.05
C ILE A 218 -11.85 7.81 -14.50
N CYS A 219 -13.14 7.54 -14.71
CA CYS A 219 -14.12 8.58 -15.08
C CYS A 219 -14.39 9.60 -13.96
N GLN A 220 -14.09 9.29 -12.69
CA GLN A 220 -14.13 10.24 -11.57
C GLN A 220 -12.91 11.16 -11.54
N SER A 221 -11.85 10.89 -12.31
CA SER A 221 -10.63 11.66 -12.36
C SER A 221 -10.69 12.78 -13.40
N GLN A 222 -10.02 13.92 -13.15
CA GLN A 222 -9.88 14.96 -14.17
C GLN A 222 -8.85 14.54 -15.24
N ARG A 223 -7.76 13.88 -14.82
CA ARG A 223 -6.70 13.33 -15.68
C ARG A 223 -6.41 11.89 -15.28
N CYS A 224 -5.97 11.07 -16.25
CA CYS A 224 -5.52 9.72 -16.01
C CYS A 224 -4.29 9.41 -16.85
N ILE A 225 -3.26 8.86 -16.25
CA ILE A 225 -2.06 8.32 -16.92
C ILE A 225 -2.06 6.81 -16.71
N MET A 226 -1.96 6.03 -17.79
CA MET A 226 -1.91 4.58 -17.73
C MET A 226 -1.27 3.99 -18.99
N TYR A 227 -0.98 2.71 -18.96
CA TYR A 227 -0.54 2.02 -20.16
C TYR A 227 -1.69 1.64 -21.07
N GLN A 228 -1.47 1.76 -22.39
CA GLN A 228 -2.49 1.46 -23.43
C GLN A 228 -3.06 0.05 -23.32
N GLN A 229 -2.25 -0.92 -22.96
CA GLN A 229 -2.68 -2.31 -22.80
C GLN A 229 -3.74 -2.51 -21.73
N ASP A 230 -3.69 -1.70 -20.65
CA ASP A 230 -4.62 -1.78 -19.53
C ASP A 230 -5.97 -1.10 -19.82
N LEU A 231 -6.08 -0.38 -20.97
CA LEU A 231 -7.35 0.14 -21.47
C LEU A 231 -8.28 -0.94 -22.04
N ASN A 232 -7.73 -2.10 -22.37
CA ASN A 232 -8.50 -3.16 -23.01
C ASN A 232 -9.61 -3.66 -22.09
N GLY A 233 -10.85 -3.51 -22.53
CA GLY A 233 -12.06 -3.91 -21.79
C GLY A 233 -12.60 -2.86 -20.81
N LEU A 234 -11.98 -1.67 -20.71
CA LEU A 234 -12.50 -0.59 -19.86
C LEU A 234 -13.63 0.22 -20.49
N ASP A 235 -13.73 0.23 -21.83
CA ASP A 235 -14.77 0.95 -22.59
C ASP A 235 -15.01 2.39 -22.09
N ILE A 236 -13.93 3.15 -21.94
CA ILE A 236 -14.01 4.56 -21.51
C ILE A 236 -14.56 5.39 -22.66
N ALA A 237 -15.71 6.00 -22.42
CA ALA A 237 -16.36 6.85 -23.42
C ALA A 237 -15.53 8.12 -23.70
N LYS A 238 -15.49 8.58 -24.96
CA LYS A 238 -14.75 9.78 -25.37
C LYS A 238 -15.28 11.05 -24.71
N ASP A 239 -16.53 11.06 -24.32
CA ASP A 239 -17.22 12.17 -23.63
C ASP A 239 -17.24 12.02 -22.10
N SER A 240 -16.48 11.11 -21.56
CA SER A 240 -16.35 10.87 -20.11
C SER A 240 -15.83 12.09 -19.33
N GLY A 241 -15.21 13.05 -20.01
CA GLY A 241 -14.62 14.25 -19.40
C GLY A 241 -13.23 14.06 -18.83
N VAL A 242 -12.71 12.82 -18.76
CA VAL A 242 -11.34 12.55 -18.29
C VAL A 242 -10.32 12.82 -19.40
N LEU A 243 -9.25 13.54 -19.05
CA LEU A 243 -8.09 13.70 -19.95
C LEU A 243 -7.19 12.46 -19.81
N LEU A 244 -7.38 11.50 -20.71
CA LEU A 244 -6.70 10.22 -20.68
C LEU A 244 -5.39 10.25 -21.48
N GLU A 245 -4.27 9.96 -20.83
CA GLU A 245 -2.96 9.74 -21.44
C GLU A 245 -2.61 8.24 -21.38
N ALA A 246 -2.80 7.57 -22.51
CA ALA A 246 -2.51 6.16 -22.68
C ALA A 246 -1.13 5.97 -23.32
N ILE A 247 -0.21 5.37 -22.57
CA ILE A 247 1.19 5.18 -22.99
C ILE A 247 1.32 3.83 -23.72
N ASP A 248 1.79 3.85 -24.95
CA ASP A 248 2.20 2.62 -25.65
C ASP A 248 3.57 2.16 -25.12
N LYS A 249 3.57 1.04 -24.37
CA LYS A 249 4.81 0.46 -23.82
C LYS A 249 5.83 0.11 -24.90
N THR A 250 5.40 -0.25 -26.08
CA THR A 250 6.30 -0.62 -27.17
C THR A 250 7.00 0.61 -27.72
N ALA A 251 6.26 1.69 -27.93
CA ALA A 251 6.83 2.96 -28.36
C ALA A 251 7.72 3.61 -27.31
N ALA A 252 7.42 3.41 -26.01
CA ALA A 252 8.18 3.96 -24.88
C ALA A 252 9.31 3.04 -24.40
N LEU A 253 9.56 1.89 -25.03
CA LEU A 253 10.45 0.84 -24.51
C LEU A 253 11.88 1.34 -24.28
N ASP A 254 12.43 2.11 -25.19
CA ASP A 254 13.80 2.64 -25.08
C ASP A 254 13.91 3.65 -23.93
N ASP A 255 12.92 4.51 -23.77
CA ASP A 255 12.86 5.47 -22.67
C ASP A 255 12.74 4.74 -21.31
N ILE A 256 11.86 3.74 -21.23
CA ILE A 256 11.69 2.90 -20.03
C ILE A 256 13.00 2.18 -19.68
N ASN A 257 13.66 1.57 -20.65
CA ASN A 257 14.91 0.85 -20.45
C ASN A 257 16.10 1.78 -20.14
N SER A 258 16.00 3.06 -20.48
CA SER A 258 17.02 4.07 -20.18
C SER A 258 17.03 4.51 -18.70
N LEU A 259 16.01 4.13 -17.91
CA LEU A 259 15.94 4.42 -16.48
C LEU A 259 16.85 3.47 -15.69
N ILE A 260 17.71 4.06 -14.85
CA ILE A 260 18.70 3.32 -14.04
C ILE A 260 18.05 2.85 -12.73
N LEU A 261 17.11 1.90 -12.87
CA LEU A 261 16.43 1.26 -11.74
C LEU A 261 16.40 -0.25 -11.96
N PRO A 262 16.65 -1.06 -10.91
CA PRO A 262 16.56 -2.50 -11.03
C PRO A 262 15.10 -2.94 -11.20
N GLY A 263 14.88 -3.95 -12.02
CA GLY A 263 13.58 -4.53 -12.32
C GLY A 263 12.79 -3.78 -13.40
N ARG A 264 12.40 -4.52 -14.43
CA ARG A 264 11.61 -3.98 -15.54
C ARG A 264 10.32 -3.32 -15.03
N HIS A 265 9.61 -3.97 -14.12
CA HIS A 265 8.37 -3.45 -13.53
C HIS A 265 8.59 -2.12 -12.79
N ASN A 266 9.74 -1.94 -12.12
CA ASN A 266 10.07 -0.69 -11.45
C ASN A 266 10.37 0.42 -12.47
N ARG A 267 11.03 0.10 -13.57
CA ARG A 267 11.24 1.07 -14.67
C ARG A 267 9.93 1.47 -15.34
N GLU A 268 9.00 0.53 -15.50
CA GLU A 268 7.64 0.82 -15.98
C GLU A 268 6.88 1.73 -15.00
N ASN A 269 6.89 1.44 -13.71
CA ASN A 269 6.31 2.30 -12.67
C ASN A 269 6.94 3.71 -12.67
N ALA A 270 8.27 3.77 -12.78
CA ALA A 270 9.03 5.01 -12.84
C ALA A 270 8.67 5.86 -14.08
N TYR A 271 8.38 5.22 -15.20
CA TYR A 271 8.01 5.93 -16.42
C TYR A 271 6.64 6.60 -16.31
N LEU A 272 5.69 6.02 -15.56
CA LEU A 272 4.42 6.67 -15.23
C LEU A 272 4.66 7.95 -14.39
N VAL A 273 5.54 7.86 -13.38
CA VAL A 273 5.93 9.02 -12.56
C VAL A 273 6.64 10.07 -13.40
N LEU A 274 7.58 9.66 -14.26
CA LEU A 274 8.30 10.55 -15.17
C LEU A 274 7.35 11.30 -16.11
N THR A 275 6.32 10.62 -16.61
CA THR A 275 5.30 11.22 -17.47
C THR A 275 4.56 12.35 -16.74
N GLU A 276 4.14 12.12 -15.48
CA GLU A 276 3.50 13.18 -14.70
C GLU A 276 4.44 14.35 -14.40
N LEU A 277 5.69 14.09 -14.02
CA LEU A 277 6.65 15.17 -13.76
C LEU A 277 6.91 16.03 -15.02
N LYS A 278 7.00 15.41 -16.19
CA LYS A 278 7.08 16.12 -17.49
C LYS A 278 5.83 16.98 -17.74
N ASN A 279 4.66 16.42 -17.51
CA ASN A 279 3.38 17.14 -17.66
C ASN A 279 3.25 18.31 -16.68
N SER A 280 3.93 18.22 -15.53
CA SER A 280 4.05 19.29 -14.52
C SER A 280 5.20 20.26 -14.81
N SER A 281 5.76 20.25 -16.03
CA SER A 281 6.82 21.14 -16.50
C SER A 281 8.17 20.99 -15.78
N VAL A 282 8.43 19.85 -15.15
CA VAL A 282 9.74 19.52 -14.61
C VAL A 282 10.69 19.15 -15.76
N GLY A 283 11.93 19.62 -15.72
CA GLY A 283 12.93 19.29 -16.73
C GLY A 283 13.22 17.78 -16.77
N LEU A 284 13.32 17.19 -17.98
CA LEU A 284 13.49 15.73 -18.14
C LEU A 284 14.69 15.19 -17.35
N ALA A 285 15.84 15.86 -17.41
CA ALA A 285 17.05 15.41 -16.71
C ALA A 285 16.88 15.46 -15.18
N GLU A 286 16.25 16.51 -14.67
CA GLU A 286 15.95 16.68 -13.26
C GLU A 286 14.94 15.65 -12.75
N ALA A 287 13.86 15.41 -13.50
CA ALA A 287 12.87 14.38 -13.21
C ALA A 287 13.49 12.97 -13.18
N LYS A 288 14.33 12.63 -14.17
CA LYS A 288 15.06 11.34 -14.20
C LYS A 288 15.98 11.20 -12.99
N ALA A 289 16.80 12.20 -12.69
CA ALA A 289 17.72 12.16 -11.55
C ALA A 289 16.98 11.97 -10.21
N ALA A 290 15.84 12.65 -10.02
CA ALA A 290 15.00 12.49 -8.84
C ALA A 290 14.46 11.05 -8.70
N ILE A 291 13.93 10.48 -9.79
CA ILE A 291 13.39 9.13 -9.80
C ILE A 291 14.49 8.07 -9.61
N GLU A 292 15.60 8.18 -10.32
CA GLU A 292 16.72 7.22 -10.28
C GLU A 292 17.43 7.18 -8.92
N SER A 293 17.31 8.25 -8.12
CA SER A 293 17.79 8.28 -6.74
C SER A 293 16.85 7.65 -5.71
N PHE A 294 15.72 7.08 -6.14
CA PHE A 294 14.73 6.49 -5.25
C PHE A 294 15.34 5.33 -4.43
N PRO A 295 15.31 5.40 -3.09
CA PRO A 295 15.97 4.40 -2.24
C PRO A 295 15.18 3.10 -2.07
N GLY A 296 13.98 2.99 -2.68
CA GLY A 296 13.04 1.90 -2.43
C GLY A 296 12.07 2.19 -1.29
N SER A 297 11.17 1.26 -1.04
CA SER A 297 10.22 1.29 0.08
C SER A 297 10.28 -0.02 0.86
N GLY A 298 9.83 0.00 2.10
CA GLY A 298 9.89 -1.17 2.98
C GLY A 298 9.17 -2.37 2.39
N ARG A 299 9.75 -3.53 2.52
CA ARG A 299 9.23 -4.80 1.99
C ARG A 299 8.92 -4.77 0.48
N ARG A 300 9.63 -3.95 -0.32
CA ARG A 300 9.55 -3.94 -1.79
C ARG A 300 10.95 -4.09 -2.35
N PHE A 301 11.41 -5.33 -2.43
CA PHE A 301 12.79 -5.71 -2.72
C PHE A 301 13.77 -4.99 -1.79
N GLU A 302 13.38 -4.87 -0.53
CA GLU A 302 14.16 -4.17 0.49
C GLU A 302 15.42 -4.97 0.84
N LYS A 303 16.57 -4.33 0.73
CA LYS A 303 17.83 -4.94 1.13
C LYS A 303 17.96 -4.91 2.66
N LEU A 304 17.85 -6.06 3.30
CA LEU A 304 17.99 -6.22 4.75
C LEU A 304 19.44 -6.40 5.19
N ALA A 305 20.23 -7.12 4.38
CA ALA A 305 21.64 -7.36 4.61
C ALA A 305 22.36 -7.62 3.29
N ASN A 306 23.68 -7.90 3.34
CA ASN A 306 24.39 -8.28 2.13
C ASN A 306 23.79 -9.55 1.52
N ASN A 307 23.44 -9.49 0.24
CA ASN A 307 22.78 -10.56 -0.52
C ASN A 307 21.48 -11.10 0.07
N LEU A 308 20.78 -10.33 0.94
CA LEU A 308 19.51 -10.71 1.54
C LEU A 308 18.47 -9.62 1.32
N TYR A 309 17.37 -10.00 0.68
CA TYR A 309 16.29 -9.10 0.31
C TYR A 309 14.93 -9.61 0.81
N SER A 310 14.06 -8.69 1.22
CA SER A 310 12.67 -8.95 1.60
C SER A 310 11.71 -8.30 0.61
N ASP A 311 10.68 -9.06 0.21
CA ASP A 311 9.64 -8.53 -0.66
C ASP A 311 8.25 -9.00 -0.20
N TYR A 312 7.27 -8.12 -0.32
CA TYR A 312 5.88 -8.37 0.07
C TYR A 312 5.09 -9.18 -0.96
N GLY A 313 5.61 -9.29 -2.18
CA GLY A 313 4.96 -9.95 -3.30
C GLY A 313 4.53 -11.37 -2.96
N HIS A 314 3.30 -11.71 -3.31
CA HIS A 314 2.69 -13.01 -3.03
C HIS A 314 1.78 -13.52 -4.16
N HIS A 315 1.59 -12.72 -5.21
CA HIS A 315 0.91 -13.13 -6.44
C HIS A 315 1.92 -13.65 -7.47
N PRO A 316 1.60 -14.67 -8.29
CA PRO A 316 2.53 -15.22 -9.31
C PRO A 316 3.16 -14.16 -10.22
N THR A 317 2.39 -13.16 -10.65
CA THR A 317 2.89 -12.03 -11.45
C THR A 317 3.96 -11.24 -10.70
N GLU A 318 3.78 -10.98 -9.40
CA GLU A 318 4.74 -10.26 -8.56
C GLU A 318 6.00 -11.09 -8.34
N ILE A 319 5.85 -12.40 -8.06
CA ILE A 319 6.98 -13.33 -7.87
C ILE A 319 7.87 -13.33 -9.12
N LYS A 320 7.26 -13.51 -10.30
CA LYS A 320 7.98 -13.48 -11.58
C LYS A 320 8.73 -12.17 -11.80
N ALA A 321 8.07 -11.04 -11.54
CA ALA A 321 8.65 -9.72 -11.72
C ALA A 321 9.82 -9.46 -10.75
N THR A 322 9.67 -9.88 -9.49
CA THR A 322 10.71 -9.68 -8.47
C THR A 322 11.90 -10.63 -8.67
N LEU A 323 11.66 -11.86 -9.13
CA LEU A 323 12.74 -12.77 -9.53
C LEU A 323 13.52 -12.22 -10.74
N GLN A 324 12.84 -11.63 -11.73
CA GLN A 324 13.49 -10.97 -12.86
C GLN A 324 14.38 -9.82 -12.38
N MET A 325 13.92 -9.04 -11.41
CA MET A 325 14.71 -7.97 -10.79
C MET A 325 15.92 -8.52 -10.03
N ALA A 326 15.76 -9.61 -9.28
CA ALA A 326 16.87 -10.27 -8.59
C ALA A 326 17.94 -10.77 -9.57
N ARG A 327 17.51 -11.27 -10.74
CA ARG A 327 18.41 -11.73 -11.82
C ARG A 327 19.19 -10.60 -12.50
N GLU A 328 18.70 -9.37 -12.47
CA GLU A 328 19.49 -8.21 -12.92
C GLU A 328 20.68 -7.92 -11.99
N LEU A 329 20.62 -8.39 -10.72
CA LEU A 329 21.65 -8.15 -9.70
C LEU A 329 22.57 -9.36 -9.46
N SER A 330 22.11 -10.58 -9.72
CA SER A 330 22.87 -11.82 -9.48
C SER A 330 22.47 -12.93 -10.42
N ASP A 331 23.47 -13.68 -10.89
CA ASP A 331 23.24 -14.90 -11.67
C ASP A 331 22.78 -16.08 -10.81
N HIS A 332 22.87 -15.98 -9.50
CA HIS A 332 22.50 -17.02 -8.55
C HIS A 332 21.45 -16.50 -7.56
N VAL A 333 20.19 -16.85 -7.77
CA VAL A 333 19.06 -16.43 -6.95
C VAL A 333 18.45 -17.62 -6.21
N VAL A 334 18.37 -17.52 -4.89
CA VAL A 334 17.62 -18.44 -4.02
C VAL A 334 16.36 -17.74 -3.56
N LEU A 335 15.21 -18.37 -3.80
CA LEU A 335 13.90 -17.87 -3.36
C LEU A 335 13.48 -18.58 -2.08
N VAL A 336 13.07 -17.83 -1.06
CA VAL A 336 12.32 -18.32 0.10
C VAL A 336 10.92 -17.74 0.01
N TYR A 337 9.92 -18.58 -0.20
CA TYR A 337 8.56 -18.10 -0.49
C TYR A 337 7.55 -18.58 0.55
N GLN A 338 6.82 -17.63 1.16
CA GLN A 338 5.70 -17.89 2.06
C GLN A 338 4.38 -17.52 1.37
N PRO A 339 3.57 -18.49 0.93
CA PRO A 339 2.22 -18.24 0.42
C PRO A 339 1.37 -17.53 1.48
N HIS A 340 0.39 -16.73 1.03
CA HIS A 340 -0.45 -15.94 1.91
C HIS A 340 -1.93 -16.23 1.66
N GLN A 341 -2.69 -16.52 2.72
CA GLN A 341 -4.12 -16.87 2.72
C GLN A 341 -4.47 -18.12 1.90
N ASN A 342 -4.97 -19.16 2.57
CA ASN A 342 -5.36 -20.40 1.90
C ASN A 342 -6.50 -20.18 0.87
N VAL A 343 -7.43 -19.27 1.15
CA VAL A 343 -8.48 -18.89 0.19
C VAL A 343 -7.87 -18.44 -1.13
N ARG A 344 -6.90 -17.52 -1.07
CA ARG A 344 -6.17 -17.04 -2.27
C ARG A 344 -5.39 -18.16 -2.96
N GLN A 345 -4.81 -19.09 -2.19
CA GLN A 345 -4.09 -20.22 -2.79
C GLN A 345 -4.99 -21.11 -3.65
N HIS A 346 -6.24 -21.32 -3.24
CA HIS A 346 -7.22 -22.04 -4.06
C HIS A 346 -7.48 -21.35 -5.41
N GLU A 347 -7.39 -20.04 -5.47
CA GLU A 347 -7.63 -19.23 -6.66
C GLU A 347 -6.44 -19.23 -7.62
N ILE A 348 -5.22 -19.04 -7.05
CA ILE A 348 -4.02 -18.78 -7.86
C ILE A 348 -3.12 -20.00 -8.09
N ARG A 349 -3.36 -21.14 -7.44
CA ARG A 349 -2.46 -22.32 -7.48
C ARG A 349 -2.14 -22.80 -8.90
N GLU A 350 -3.09 -22.70 -9.82
CA GLU A 350 -2.88 -23.13 -11.21
C GLU A 350 -1.95 -22.16 -11.98
N ASN A 351 -1.74 -20.95 -11.45
CA ASN A 351 -0.83 -19.95 -11.99
C ASN A 351 0.61 -20.14 -11.48
N TYR A 352 0.85 -21.07 -10.55
CA TYR A 352 2.21 -21.47 -10.15
C TYR A 352 2.80 -22.37 -11.22
N THR A 353 3.42 -21.77 -12.21
CA THR A 353 4.00 -22.43 -13.36
C THR A 353 5.54 -22.34 -13.37
N ALA A 354 6.17 -23.14 -14.20
CA ALA A 354 7.61 -23.05 -14.43
C ALA A 354 8.06 -21.63 -14.78
N GLU A 355 7.29 -20.93 -15.57
CA GLU A 355 7.63 -19.59 -16.03
C GLU A 355 7.72 -18.56 -14.88
N VAL A 356 6.97 -18.76 -13.82
CA VAL A 356 7.01 -17.89 -12.64
C VAL A 356 8.35 -18.06 -11.88
N PHE A 357 8.85 -19.28 -11.78
CA PHE A 357 9.96 -19.63 -10.89
C PHE A 357 11.28 -19.94 -11.61
N ASN A 358 11.34 -19.95 -12.95
CA ASN A 358 12.50 -20.36 -13.74
C ASN A 358 13.77 -19.53 -13.50
N GLN A 359 13.64 -18.40 -12.85
CA GLN A 359 14.77 -17.52 -12.53
C GLN A 359 15.37 -17.78 -11.14
N ALA A 360 14.73 -18.61 -10.33
CA ALA A 360 15.30 -19.09 -9.07
C ALA A 360 16.13 -20.36 -9.33
N GLU A 361 17.35 -20.42 -8.77
CA GLU A 361 18.20 -21.62 -8.79
C GLU A 361 17.68 -22.66 -7.78
N LYS A 362 17.19 -22.19 -6.63
CA LYS A 362 16.65 -22.99 -5.54
C LYS A 362 15.45 -22.27 -4.91
N ILE A 363 14.46 -23.04 -4.51
CA ILE A 363 13.25 -22.54 -3.87
C ILE A 363 13.10 -23.24 -2.51
N TYR A 364 12.93 -22.45 -1.45
CA TYR A 364 12.40 -22.90 -0.18
C TYR A 364 10.95 -22.50 -0.08
N TRP A 365 10.05 -23.47 -0.10
CA TRP A 365 8.61 -23.24 -0.03
C TRP A 365 8.12 -23.46 1.39
N LEU A 366 7.53 -22.42 1.98
CA LEU A 366 7.03 -22.42 3.35
C LEU A 366 5.54 -22.80 3.40
N PRO A 367 5.03 -23.22 4.58
CA PRO A 367 3.59 -23.32 4.81
C PRO A 367 2.88 -22.00 4.55
N THR A 368 1.64 -22.08 4.08
CA THR A 368 0.81 -20.90 3.84
C THR A 368 0.55 -20.14 5.15
N TYR A 369 0.81 -18.83 5.16
CA TYR A 369 0.38 -17.96 6.25
C TYR A 369 -1.13 -17.82 6.24
N LEU A 370 -1.76 -18.33 7.31
CA LEU A 370 -3.23 -18.40 7.43
C LEU A 370 -3.78 -17.13 8.09
N THR A 371 -4.71 -16.47 7.42
CA THR A 371 -5.45 -15.32 7.93
C THR A 371 -6.75 -15.12 7.14
N ARG A 372 -7.84 -14.77 7.81
CA ARG A 372 -9.17 -14.55 7.21
C ARG A 372 -9.63 -15.76 6.37
N GLU A 373 -9.42 -16.96 6.88
CA GLU A 373 -9.65 -18.18 6.15
C GLU A 373 -11.15 -18.55 6.05
N ASN A 374 -11.51 -19.23 4.95
CA ASN A 374 -12.81 -19.88 4.82
C ASN A 374 -12.72 -21.27 5.48
N PRO A 375 -13.46 -21.55 6.57
CA PRO A 375 -13.37 -22.82 7.29
C PRO A 375 -13.88 -24.02 6.47
N ASN A 376 -14.57 -23.78 5.35
CA ASN A 376 -15.06 -24.84 4.46
C ASN A 376 -14.04 -25.27 3.39
N LEU A 377 -12.90 -24.56 3.26
CA LEU A 377 -11.85 -24.90 2.32
C LEU A 377 -10.74 -25.70 3.03
N PRO A 378 -10.32 -26.85 2.47
CA PRO A 378 -9.17 -27.58 3.01
C PRO A 378 -7.91 -26.72 2.87
N ILE A 379 -7.03 -26.79 3.86
CA ILE A 379 -5.73 -26.12 3.79
C ILE A 379 -4.85 -26.87 2.79
N LEU A 380 -4.39 -26.16 1.75
CA LEU A 380 -3.51 -26.72 0.74
C LEU A 380 -2.08 -26.86 1.29
N SER A 381 -1.53 -28.04 1.17
CA SER A 381 -0.14 -28.32 1.53
C SER A 381 0.84 -27.67 0.52
N PRO A 382 2.09 -27.43 0.92
CA PRO A 382 3.14 -27.01 0.00
C PRO A 382 3.28 -27.95 -1.22
N GLN A 383 3.14 -29.27 -1.01
CA GLN A 383 3.22 -30.29 -2.06
C GLN A 383 2.08 -30.16 -3.09
N GLU A 384 0.87 -29.82 -2.65
CA GLU A 384 -0.24 -29.57 -3.54
C GLU A 384 -0.08 -28.27 -4.35
N LEU A 385 0.49 -27.24 -3.73
CA LEU A 385 0.77 -25.96 -4.39
C LEU A 385 1.88 -26.05 -5.44
N THR A 386 2.87 -26.92 -5.21
CA THR A 386 4.05 -27.05 -6.08
C THR A 386 3.97 -28.18 -7.09
N LYS A 387 2.87 -28.93 -7.13
CA LYS A 387 2.71 -30.14 -7.98
C LYS A 387 2.94 -29.90 -9.47
N ASN A 388 2.68 -28.68 -9.96
CA ASN A 388 2.83 -28.30 -11.36
C ASN A 388 4.20 -27.68 -11.67
N LEU A 389 5.09 -27.55 -10.68
CA LEU A 389 6.43 -27.04 -10.92
C LEU A 389 7.29 -28.12 -11.62
N PRO A 390 8.02 -27.77 -12.68
CA PRO A 390 8.67 -28.75 -13.55
C PRO A 390 9.90 -29.43 -12.95
N ASN A 391 10.52 -28.80 -11.94
CA ASN A 391 11.76 -29.26 -11.32
C ASN A 391 11.57 -29.45 -9.82
N PRO A 392 11.04 -30.61 -9.39
CA PRO A 392 10.87 -30.90 -7.95
C PRO A 392 12.18 -30.78 -7.15
N GLU A 393 13.33 -31.07 -7.79
CA GLU A 393 14.67 -31.01 -7.16
C GLU A 393 15.08 -29.56 -6.79
N GLN A 394 14.50 -28.54 -7.43
CA GLN A 394 14.74 -27.14 -7.09
C GLN A 394 13.92 -26.67 -5.87
N THR A 395 12.86 -27.41 -5.53
CA THR A 395 11.91 -27.01 -4.48
C THR A 395 12.16 -27.84 -3.21
N ASN A 396 12.48 -27.16 -2.13
CA ASN A 396 12.65 -27.73 -0.80
C ASN A 396 11.52 -27.18 0.09
N TYR A 397 10.91 -28.04 0.88
CA TYR A 397 9.92 -27.61 1.86
C TYR A 397 10.66 -27.28 3.16
N ALA A 398 10.31 -26.15 3.77
CA ALA A 398 10.96 -25.66 4.97
C ALA A 398 9.95 -24.95 5.89
N ASP A 399 10.30 -24.83 7.14
CA ASP A 399 9.59 -24.00 8.12
C ASP A 399 10.43 -22.77 8.49
N LEU A 400 9.84 -21.79 9.19
CA LEU A 400 10.57 -20.63 9.72
C LEU A 400 11.33 -21.04 11.00
N ASP A 401 12.46 -21.71 10.82
CA ASP A 401 13.28 -22.30 11.89
C ASP A 401 14.78 -22.02 11.70
N ASP A 402 15.59 -22.52 12.63
CA ASP A 402 17.04 -22.33 12.60
C ASP A 402 17.71 -23.06 11.42
N GLU A 403 17.14 -24.14 10.90
CA GLU A 403 17.68 -24.87 9.73
C GLU A 403 17.54 -24.00 8.48
N LEU A 404 16.35 -23.39 8.25
CA LEU A 404 16.15 -22.44 7.17
C LEU A 404 17.08 -21.25 7.30
N TRP A 405 17.24 -20.71 8.52
CA TRP A 405 18.16 -19.59 8.75
C TRP A 405 19.60 -19.95 8.35
N HIS A 406 20.10 -21.12 8.74
CA HIS A 406 21.43 -21.59 8.33
C HIS A 406 21.54 -21.72 6.81
N ASN A 407 20.54 -22.25 6.15
CA ASN A 407 20.51 -22.36 4.69
C ASN A 407 20.56 -20.98 4.00
N ILE A 408 19.85 -19.97 4.55
CA ILE A 408 19.89 -18.58 4.06
C ILE A 408 21.30 -17.99 4.24
N GLU A 409 21.88 -18.14 5.44
CA GLU A 409 23.23 -17.64 5.75
C GLU A 409 24.30 -18.29 4.85
N ASP A 410 24.23 -19.61 4.65
CA ASP A 410 25.13 -20.32 3.76
C ASP A 410 25.01 -19.83 2.32
N ALA A 411 23.79 -19.70 1.79
CA ALA A 411 23.57 -19.21 0.43
C ALA A 411 24.15 -17.81 0.22
N ARG A 412 23.84 -16.86 1.12
CA ARG A 412 24.29 -15.47 0.97
C ARG A 412 25.79 -15.28 1.17
N THR A 413 26.42 -16.07 2.06
CA THR A 413 27.87 -16.04 2.28
C THR A 413 28.64 -16.65 1.11
N ASN A 414 28.04 -17.60 0.40
CA ASN A 414 28.55 -18.16 -0.84
C ASN A 414 28.24 -17.30 -2.09
N GLY A 415 27.83 -16.04 -1.89
CA GLY A 415 27.65 -15.05 -2.96
C GLY A 415 26.32 -15.13 -3.71
N LYS A 416 25.37 -15.97 -3.27
CA LYS A 416 24.05 -16.06 -3.87
C LYS A 416 23.15 -14.96 -3.32
N LEU A 417 22.31 -14.40 -4.18
CA LEU A 417 21.25 -13.49 -3.74
C LEU A 417 20.10 -14.32 -3.15
N VAL A 418 19.75 -14.07 -1.90
CA VAL A 418 18.59 -14.68 -1.24
C VAL A 418 17.44 -13.66 -1.22
N LEU A 419 16.35 -14.05 -1.86
CA LEU A 419 15.11 -13.29 -1.94
C LEU A 419 14.04 -13.98 -1.09
N CYS A 420 13.60 -13.33 -0.01
CA CYS A 420 12.53 -13.81 0.84
C CYS A 420 11.24 -13.07 0.52
N MET A 421 10.22 -13.81 0.06
CA MET A 421 8.95 -13.23 -0.44
C MET A 421 7.75 -13.73 0.35
N GLY A 422 6.84 -12.82 0.65
CA GLY A 422 5.54 -13.12 1.23
C GLY A 422 4.95 -11.98 2.05
N ALA A 423 3.62 -11.96 2.12
CA ALA A 423 2.87 -10.97 2.90
C ALA A 423 2.67 -11.37 4.38
N GLY A 424 3.11 -12.57 4.77
CA GLY A 424 2.98 -13.12 6.11
C GLY A 424 4.12 -12.72 7.06
N THR A 425 4.52 -13.67 7.90
CA THR A 425 5.47 -13.48 9.01
C THR A 425 6.94 -13.55 8.60
N ILE A 426 7.25 -13.93 7.38
CA ILE A 426 8.63 -14.13 6.91
C ILE A 426 9.52 -12.89 7.11
N ASP A 427 9.01 -11.69 6.82
CA ASP A 427 9.77 -10.44 6.99
C ASP A 427 10.11 -10.16 8.46
N GLU A 428 9.13 -10.33 9.35
CA GLU A 428 9.33 -10.16 10.80
C GLU A 428 10.36 -11.18 11.33
N TRP A 429 10.24 -12.44 10.90
CA TRP A 429 11.18 -13.51 11.27
C TRP A 429 12.61 -13.21 10.83
N LEU A 430 12.79 -12.66 9.60
CA LEU A 430 14.11 -12.22 9.11
C LEU A 430 14.69 -11.10 9.98
N ARG A 431 13.87 -10.08 10.30
CA ARG A 431 14.31 -8.93 11.10
C ARG A 431 14.70 -9.34 12.52
N GLN A 432 13.99 -10.29 13.13
CA GLN A 432 14.33 -10.86 14.43
C GLN A 432 15.72 -11.52 14.41
N HIS A 433 16.05 -12.32 13.38
CA HIS A 433 17.36 -12.95 13.23
C HIS A 433 18.49 -11.94 12.98
N LEU A 434 18.20 -10.90 12.21
CA LEU A 434 19.15 -9.81 11.94
C LEU A 434 19.26 -8.81 13.10
N LYS A 435 18.33 -8.83 14.07
CA LYS A 435 18.22 -7.87 15.20
C LYS A 435 18.05 -6.41 14.73
N ILE A 436 17.23 -6.20 13.70
CA ILE A 436 16.93 -4.89 13.10
C ILE A 436 15.43 -4.55 13.18
#